data_db5880f63ac465f20622b350c218269e
#
_entry.id   db5880f63ac465f20622b350c218269e
#
_cell.length_a   1.000
_cell.length_b   1.000
_cell.length_c   1.000
_cell.angle_alpha   90.00
_cell.angle_beta   90.00
_cell.angle_gamma   90.00
#
_symmetry.space_group_name_H-M   'P 1'
#
loop_
_entity.id
_entity.type
_entity.pdbx_description
1 polymer ?
#
loop_
_entity_poly.entity_id
_entity_poly.type
_entity_poly.pdbx_seq_one_letter_code
_entity_poly.pdbx_strand_id
1 'polypeptide(L)'
;MPRIAFLLLSVLLISACSPSGTDRPPASGTLTPEALDRHGEEFREDVIEVTDGVYVAIGFGIANSIMIEGDDAVTIVDTMESLEAAERIAKRFRAITDKPVRAIIYTHSHPDHIHGAPAFINNGDPVEIYAHHSLEKAVDQTVSVLQPIITQRSFRMYGSRLPDADRTNVGIGPFVDLQEHSTLQILRPTQTFQDELSITVGGVEMILKHAPGESDDQVVVW
;
A
#
# COMPACT_ATOMS: atom_id res chain seq x y z
N MET A 1 60.49 -29.34 -33.79
CA MET A 1 60.53 -27.97 -33.29
C MET A 1 59.07 -27.51 -33.05
N PRO A 2 58.58 -27.47 -31.81
CA PRO A 2 57.21 -27.01 -31.54
C PRO A 2 57.17 -25.51 -31.38
N ARG A 3 56.19 -24.86 -32.05
CA ARG A 3 55.88 -23.44 -31.95
C ARG A 3 55.02 -23.23 -30.70
N ILE A 4 55.52 -22.44 -29.76
CA ILE A 4 54.79 -21.99 -28.58
C ILE A 4 53.94 -20.78 -29.01
N ALA A 5 52.63 -20.91 -28.91
CA ALA A 5 51.71 -19.82 -29.11
C ALA A 5 51.50 -19.11 -27.75
N PHE A 6 51.87 -17.84 -27.69
CA PHE A 6 51.57 -16.94 -26.56
C PHE A 6 50.11 -16.49 -26.64
N LEU A 7 49.31 -16.88 -25.65
CA LEU A 7 47.93 -16.38 -25.46
C LEU A 7 48.02 -15.10 -24.62
N LEU A 8 47.78 -13.94 -25.24
CA LEU A 8 47.64 -12.66 -24.55
C LEU A 8 46.24 -12.59 -23.92
N LEU A 9 46.22 -12.68 -22.59
CA LEU A 9 44.98 -12.51 -21.80
C LEU A 9 44.75 -11.02 -21.57
N SER A 10 43.85 -10.42 -22.33
CA SER A 10 43.41 -9.03 -22.14
C SER A 10 42.47 -8.95 -20.94
N VAL A 11 42.95 -8.41 -19.82
CA VAL A 11 42.13 -8.08 -18.65
C VAL A 11 41.37 -6.80 -18.96
N LEU A 12 40.07 -6.92 -19.20
CA LEU A 12 39.16 -5.77 -19.29
C LEU A 12 38.89 -5.26 -17.86
N LEU A 13 39.47 -4.15 -17.51
CA LEU A 13 39.10 -3.40 -16.31
C LEU A 13 37.73 -2.74 -16.52
N ILE A 14 36.69 -3.35 -16.00
CA ILE A 14 35.36 -2.73 -15.88
C ILE A 14 35.46 -1.75 -14.73
N SER A 15 35.60 -0.46 -15.04
CA SER A 15 35.46 0.62 -14.07
C SER A 15 34.00 0.74 -13.70
N ALA A 16 33.61 0.15 -12.57
CA ALA A 16 32.26 0.33 -12.02
C ALA A 16 32.18 1.76 -11.48
N CYS A 17 31.43 2.63 -12.16
CA CYS A 17 30.98 3.88 -11.59
C CYS A 17 30.10 3.56 -10.38
N SER A 18 30.64 3.71 -9.18
CA SER A 18 29.85 3.76 -7.96
C SER A 18 29.09 5.08 -7.92
N PRO A 19 27.76 5.11 -7.79
CA PRO A 19 27.07 6.34 -7.50
C PRO A 19 27.50 6.79 -6.10
N SER A 20 28.19 7.92 -6.05
CA SER A 20 28.52 8.62 -4.83
C SER A 20 27.24 9.23 -4.23
N GLY A 21 26.97 8.90 -2.98
CA GLY A 21 26.01 9.59 -2.14
C GLY A 21 24.73 8.80 -1.86
N THR A 22 24.88 7.71 -1.11
CA THR A 22 23.80 7.29 -0.22
C THR A 22 24.30 7.63 1.19
N ASP A 23 23.72 8.65 1.80
CA ASP A 23 23.75 8.82 3.23
C ASP A 23 22.96 7.65 3.86
N ARG A 24 23.59 6.47 3.82
CA ARG A 24 23.08 5.34 4.57
C ARG A 24 23.56 5.56 6.01
N PRO A 25 22.65 5.72 6.98
CA PRO A 25 23.05 5.80 8.37
C PRO A 25 23.91 4.56 8.72
N PRO A 26 24.91 4.69 9.58
CA PRO A 26 25.81 3.60 9.91
C PRO A 26 25.05 2.41 10.47
N ALA A 27 25.30 1.22 9.91
CA ALA A 27 24.64 -0.05 10.24
C ALA A 27 25.01 -0.63 11.62
N SER A 28 25.46 0.19 12.58
CA SER A 28 25.80 -0.23 13.95
C SER A 28 25.52 0.87 14.98
N GLY A 29 24.27 1.34 15.02
CA GLY A 29 23.78 2.09 16.18
C GLY A 29 22.87 1.19 16.99
N THR A 30 23.08 1.05 18.29
CA THR A 30 22.07 0.52 19.19
C THR A 30 20.81 1.38 18.98
N LEU A 31 19.70 0.78 18.54
CA LEU A 31 18.44 1.49 18.42
C LEU A 31 18.05 1.95 19.83
N THR A 32 18.04 3.25 20.07
CA THR A 32 17.60 3.81 21.35
C THR A 32 16.10 4.13 21.28
N PRO A 33 15.39 4.22 22.40
CA PRO A 33 14.01 4.68 22.41
C PRO A 33 13.81 5.99 21.64
N GLU A 34 14.72 6.95 21.81
CA GLU A 34 14.65 8.25 21.12
C GLU A 34 14.85 8.13 19.60
N ALA A 35 15.58 7.12 19.13
CA ALA A 35 15.71 6.84 17.69
C ALA A 35 14.42 6.24 17.12
N LEU A 36 13.72 5.42 17.89
CA LEU A 36 12.43 4.87 17.53
C LEU A 36 11.35 5.95 17.50
N ASP A 37 11.34 6.84 18.48
CA ASP A 37 10.42 7.97 18.53
C ASP A 37 10.60 8.89 17.32
N ARG A 38 11.84 9.24 16.96
CA ARG A 38 12.12 10.02 15.74
C ARG A 38 11.69 9.32 14.47
N HIS A 39 11.86 8.01 14.38
CA HIS A 39 11.35 7.21 13.26
C HIS A 39 9.82 7.24 13.21
N GLY A 40 9.16 7.24 14.37
CA GLY A 40 7.71 7.38 14.48
C GLY A 40 7.18 8.68 13.88
N GLU A 41 7.96 9.78 13.90
CA GLU A 41 7.57 11.06 13.30
C GLU A 41 7.47 11.00 11.77
N GLU A 42 8.12 10.03 11.12
CA GLU A 42 8.00 9.81 9.67
C GLU A 42 6.63 9.28 9.26
N PHE A 43 5.89 8.68 10.20
CA PHE A 43 4.55 8.14 10.00
C PHE A 43 3.43 9.10 10.43
N ARG A 44 3.69 10.42 10.46
CA ARG A 44 2.64 11.40 10.74
C ARG A 44 1.56 11.37 9.65
N GLU A 45 0.32 11.62 10.05
CA GLU A 45 -0.79 11.75 9.10
C GLU A 45 -0.57 12.94 8.15
N ASP A 46 -0.41 12.67 6.86
CA ASP A 46 -0.27 13.68 5.83
C ASP A 46 -0.88 13.21 4.49
N VAL A 47 -1.18 14.19 3.63
CA VAL A 47 -1.55 13.92 2.23
C VAL A 47 -0.57 14.66 1.35
N ILE A 48 0.17 13.90 0.56
CA ILE A 48 1.27 14.40 -0.27
C ILE A 48 0.85 14.31 -1.73
N GLU A 49 0.92 15.42 -2.45
CA GLU A 49 0.85 15.40 -3.91
C GLU A 49 2.20 14.93 -4.47
N VAL A 50 2.23 13.72 -5.01
CA VAL A 50 3.46 13.10 -5.51
C VAL A 50 3.74 13.43 -6.98
N THR A 51 2.69 13.73 -7.72
CA THR A 51 2.72 14.31 -9.07
C THR A 51 1.35 14.94 -9.33
N ASP A 52 1.24 15.70 -10.41
CA ASP A 52 0.01 16.40 -10.78
C ASP A 52 -1.21 15.46 -10.76
N GLY A 53 -2.20 15.78 -9.92
CA GLY A 53 -3.42 15.00 -9.74
C GLY A 53 -3.26 13.66 -9.00
N VAL A 54 -2.09 13.31 -8.45
CA VAL A 54 -1.90 12.08 -7.68
C VAL A 54 -1.51 12.39 -6.23
N TYR A 55 -2.36 12.02 -5.30
CA TYR A 55 -2.23 12.30 -3.87
C TYR A 55 -2.12 11.00 -3.09
N VAL A 56 -1.16 10.92 -2.18
CA VAL A 56 -0.95 9.77 -1.29
C VAL A 56 -1.21 10.18 0.14
N ALA A 57 -2.14 9.51 0.80
CA ALA A 57 -2.39 9.63 2.23
C ALA A 57 -1.47 8.65 2.98
N ILE A 58 -0.61 9.18 3.83
CA ILE A 58 0.36 8.43 4.65
C ILE A 58 0.07 8.61 6.12
N GLY A 59 0.41 7.62 6.95
CA GLY A 59 0.37 7.73 8.40
C GLY A 59 -1.02 7.56 9.04
N PHE A 60 -2.07 7.33 8.26
CA PHE A 60 -3.44 7.12 8.76
C PHE A 60 -3.67 5.69 9.25
N GLY A 61 -2.80 4.78 8.90
CA GLY A 61 -2.82 3.36 9.23
C GLY A 61 -1.59 2.67 8.66
N ILE A 62 -1.57 1.34 8.63
CA ILE A 62 -0.43 0.56 8.10
C ILE A 62 -0.27 0.78 6.60
N ALA A 63 -1.37 0.73 5.85
CA ALA A 63 -1.36 0.96 4.41
C ALA A 63 -1.45 2.47 4.09
N ASN A 64 -1.16 2.80 2.85
CA ASN A 64 -1.46 4.11 2.27
C ASN A 64 -2.72 4.01 1.40
N SER A 65 -3.44 5.11 1.26
CA SER A 65 -4.51 5.24 0.27
C SER A 65 -4.12 6.30 -0.74
N ILE A 66 -4.40 6.04 -2.02
CA ILE A 66 -4.00 6.94 -3.10
C ILE A 66 -5.26 7.49 -3.79
N MET A 67 -5.28 8.79 -4.02
CA MET A 67 -6.28 9.44 -4.85
C MET A 67 -5.66 9.84 -6.18
N ILE A 68 -6.29 9.45 -7.29
CA ILE A 68 -5.95 9.87 -8.64
C ILE A 68 -7.11 10.75 -9.13
N GLU A 69 -6.84 12.03 -9.35
CA GLU A 69 -7.82 13.01 -9.77
C GLU A 69 -7.80 13.14 -11.30
N GLY A 70 -8.93 12.83 -11.93
CA GLY A 70 -9.15 13.06 -13.35
C GLY A 70 -9.94 14.37 -13.61
N ASP A 71 -10.42 14.57 -14.84
CA ASP A 71 -11.12 15.80 -15.25
C ASP A 71 -12.45 16.00 -14.48
N ASP A 72 -13.24 14.94 -14.29
CA ASP A 72 -14.57 15.00 -13.69
C ASP A 72 -14.85 13.92 -12.65
N ALA A 73 -13.86 13.09 -12.34
CA ALA A 73 -13.98 11.96 -11.41
C ALA A 73 -12.67 11.65 -10.70
N VAL A 74 -12.78 10.89 -9.61
CA VAL A 74 -11.66 10.43 -8.79
C VAL A 74 -11.61 8.91 -8.77
N THR A 75 -10.40 8.36 -8.82
CA THR A 75 -10.09 6.97 -8.51
C THR A 75 -9.40 6.87 -7.16
N ILE A 76 -9.81 5.93 -6.31
CA ILE A 76 -9.14 5.60 -5.05
C ILE A 76 -8.43 4.26 -5.19
N VAL A 77 -7.16 4.19 -4.82
CA VAL A 77 -6.41 2.94 -4.75
C VAL A 77 -6.16 2.62 -3.27
N ASP A 78 -6.69 1.49 -2.83
CA ASP A 78 -6.73 0.99 -1.46
C ASP A 78 -7.51 1.86 -0.46
N THR A 79 -8.11 1.23 0.55
CA THR A 79 -9.14 1.86 1.37
C THR A 79 -8.96 1.65 2.88
N MET A 80 -7.76 1.33 3.34
CA MET A 80 -7.38 1.20 4.74
C MET A 80 -7.95 -0.03 5.48
N GLU A 81 -7.49 -0.17 6.74
CA GLU A 81 -7.85 -1.28 7.63
C GLU A 81 -9.21 -1.14 8.32
N SER A 82 -9.78 0.08 8.34
CA SER A 82 -11.08 0.33 8.98
C SER A 82 -11.82 1.50 8.33
N LEU A 83 -13.12 1.57 8.58
CA LEU A 83 -13.96 2.69 8.12
C LEU A 83 -13.49 4.00 8.74
N GLU A 84 -13.13 4.00 10.01
CA GLU A 84 -12.71 5.19 10.76
C GLU A 84 -11.39 5.76 10.23
N ALA A 85 -10.40 4.90 9.88
CA ALA A 85 -9.17 5.33 9.23
C ALA A 85 -9.45 5.93 7.85
N ALA A 86 -10.29 5.26 7.07
CA ALA A 86 -10.70 5.70 5.74
C ALA A 86 -11.49 7.03 5.76
N GLU A 87 -12.34 7.27 6.76
CA GLU A 87 -13.09 8.52 6.91
C GLU A 87 -12.17 9.73 7.13
N ARG A 88 -11.09 9.55 7.91
CA ARG A 88 -10.08 10.60 8.10
C ARG A 88 -9.43 10.96 6.76
N ILE A 89 -9.06 9.98 5.96
CA ILE A 89 -8.48 10.20 4.62
C ILE A 89 -9.50 10.81 3.67
N ALA A 90 -10.70 10.27 3.59
CA ALA A 90 -11.75 10.77 2.71
C ALA A 90 -12.07 12.25 2.99
N LYS A 91 -12.03 12.67 4.26
CA LYS A 91 -12.16 14.09 4.63
C LYS A 91 -11.02 14.95 4.06
N ARG A 92 -9.78 14.44 4.08
CA ARG A 92 -8.62 15.15 3.52
C ARG A 92 -8.69 15.23 1.99
N PHE A 93 -9.08 14.15 1.32
CA PHE A 93 -9.24 14.11 -0.14
C PHE A 93 -10.38 15.05 -0.61
N ARG A 94 -11.52 15.07 0.09
CA ARG A 94 -12.61 16.01 -0.20
C ARG A 94 -12.24 17.48 0.02
N ALA A 95 -11.22 17.79 0.80
CA ALA A 95 -10.70 19.15 0.92
C ALA A 95 -9.84 19.58 -0.28
N ILE A 96 -9.39 18.63 -1.11
CA ILE A 96 -8.62 18.87 -2.33
C ILE A 96 -9.57 19.04 -3.53
N THR A 97 -10.57 18.15 -3.65
CA THR A 97 -11.48 18.13 -4.79
C THR A 97 -12.89 17.70 -4.39
N ASP A 98 -13.90 18.30 -5.04
CA ASP A 98 -15.31 17.93 -4.89
C ASP A 98 -15.77 16.89 -5.93
N LYS A 99 -14.87 16.43 -6.81
CA LYS A 99 -15.19 15.47 -7.86
C LYS A 99 -15.62 14.12 -7.24
N PRO A 100 -16.62 13.45 -7.81
CA PRO A 100 -17.11 12.19 -7.28
C PRO A 100 -16.12 11.05 -7.47
N VAL A 101 -16.02 10.15 -6.50
CA VAL A 101 -15.33 8.87 -6.68
C VAL A 101 -16.14 8.01 -7.66
N ARG A 102 -15.52 7.53 -8.71
CA ARG A 102 -16.12 6.65 -9.73
C ARG A 102 -15.44 5.29 -9.80
N ALA A 103 -14.23 5.17 -9.29
CA ALA A 103 -13.51 3.90 -9.21
C ALA A 103 -12.84 3.72 -7.86
N ILE A 104 -12.82 2.49 -7.37
CA ILE A 104 -11.94 2.02 -6.31
C ILE A 104 -11.15 0.84 -6.87
N ILE A 105 -9.86 0.79 -6.61
CA ILE A 105 -8.98 -0.30 -7.01
C ILE A 105 -8.41 -0.92 -5.73
N TYR A 106 -8.64 -2.19 -5.51
CA TYR A 106 -7.94 -2.95 -4.48
C TYR A 106 -6.66 -3.53 -5.07
N THR A 107 -5.53 -3.17 -4.47
CA THR A 107 -4.26 -3.73 -4.91
C THR A 107 -4.16 -5.21 -4.55
N HIS A 108 -4.68 -5.61 -3.39
CA HIS A 108 -4.72 -7.01 -2.95
C HIS A 108 -5.65 -7.21 -1.74
N SER A 109 -5.77 -8.46 -1.29
CA SER A 109 -6.76 -8.92 -0.32
C SER A 109 -6.43 -8.69 1.16
N HIS A 110 -5.30 -8.04 1.49
CA HIS A 110 -4.99 -7.79 2.89
C HIS A 110 -5.97 -6.79 3.52
N PRO A 111 -6.32 -6.98 4.80
CA PRO A 111 -7.36 -6.18 5.47
C PRO A 111 -7.13 -4.68 5.45
N ASP A 112 -5.87 -4.26 5.55
CA ASP A 112 -5.46 -2.85 5.56
C ASP A 112 -5.59 -2.14 4.20
N HIS A 113 -6.01 -2.86 3.16
CA HIS A 113 -6.25 -2.31 1.82
C HIS A 113 -7.73 -2.25 1.42
N ILE A 114 -8.62 -3.00 2.09
CA ILE A 114 -9.98 -3.28 1.56
C ILE A 114 -11.14 -2.94 2.51
N HIS A 115 -10.89 -2.54 3.78
CA HIS A 115 -11.96 -2.45 4.77
C HIS A 115 -12.67 -1.10 4.86
N GLY A 116 -12.15 -0.04 4.29
CA GLY A 116 -12.69 1.32 4.45
C GLY A 116 -13.45 1.88 3.24
N ALA A 117 -13.69 1.09 2.19
CA ALA A 117 -14.26 1.55 0.94
C ALA A 117 -15.54 2.41 1.07
N PRO A 118 -16.48 2.12 1.97
CA PRO A 118 -17.70 2.93 2.12
C PRO A 118 -17.44 4.40 2.48
N ALA A 119 -16.31 4.73 3.13
CA ALA A 119 -15.97 6.10 3.50
C ALA A 119 -15.75 7.02 2.29
N PHE A 120 -15.33 6.46 1.15
CA PHE A 120 -15.05 7.21 -0.07
C PHE A 120 -16.27 7.40 -0.97
N ILE A 121 -17.36 6.68 -0.72
CA ILE A 121 -18.53 6.64 -1.59
C ILE A 121 -19.67 7.47 -0.99
N ASN A 122 -20.26 8.37 -1.77
CA ASN A 122 -21.50 9.01 -1.39
C ASN A 122 -22.68 8.10 -1.71
N ASN A 123 -23.70 8.09 -0.84
CA ASN A 123 -24.90 7.27 -1.03
C ASN A 123 -25.56 7.53 -2.39
N GLY A 124 -25.68 6.46 -3.19
CA GLY A 124 -26.33 6.50 -4.51
C GLY A 124 -25.39 6.83 -5.67
N ASP A 125 -24.12 7.12 -5.42
CA ASP A 125 -23.13 7.30 -6.48
C ASP A 125 -22.78 5.95 -7.13
N PRO A 126 -22.76 5.85 -8.47
CA PRO A 126 -22.24 4.67 -9.14
C PRO A 126 -20.72 4.63 -9.01
N VAL A 127 -20.19 3.60 -8.36
CA VAL A 127 -18.76 3.36 -8.18
C VAL A 127 -18.42 1.95 -8.64
N GLU A 128 -17.47 1.83 -9.54
CA GLU A 128 -16.91 0.53 -9.92
C GLU A 128 -15.75 0.16 -8.99
N ILE A 129 -15.72 -1.09 -8.53
CA ILE A 129 -14.67 -1.60 -7.66
C ILE A 129 -13.90 -2.68 -8.43
N TYR A 130 -12.63 -2.42 -8.67
CA TYR A 130 -11.75 -3.26 -9.46
C TYR A 130 -10.82 -4.07 -8.57
N ALA A 131 -10.64 -5.35 -8.89
CA ALA A 131 -9.67 -6.22 -8.23
C ALA A 131 -9.26 -7.39 -9.12
N HIS A 132 -8.18 -8.06 -8.75
CA HIS A 132 -7.87 -9.35 -9.36
C HIS A 132 -8.94 -10.39 -9.02
N HIS A 133 -9.27 -11.29 -9.95
CA HIS A 133 -10.35 -12.27 -9.80
C HIS A 133 -10.21 -13.21 -8.61
N SER A 134 -9.01 -13.42 -8.09
CA SER A 134 -8.75 -14.28 -6.93
C SER A 134 -8.91 -13.58 -5.57
N LEU A 135 -9.15 -12.26 -5.53
CA LEU A 135 -9.25 -11.48 -4.28
C LEU A 135 -10.27 -12.07 -3.31
N GLU A 136 -11.50 -12.34 -3.76
CA GLU A 136 -12.55 -12.85 -2.88
C GLU A 136 -12.18 -14.21 -2.27
N LYS A 137 -11.57 -15.10 -3.06
CA LYS A 137 -11.08 -16.39 -2.57
C LYS A 137 -9.99 -16.20 -1.51
N ALA A 138 -9.07 -15.26 -1.71
CA ALA A 138 -8.00 -14.97 -0.76
C ALA A 138 -8.56 -14.41 0.56
N VAL A 139 -9.56 -13.50 0.49
CA VAL A 139 -10.28 -12.98 1.67
C VAL A 139 -10.97 -14.12 2.41
N ASP A 140 -11.76 -14.95 1.72
CA ASP A 140 -12.48 -16.07 2.34
C ASP A 140 -11.51 -17.06 3.01
N GLN A 141 -10.39 -17.37 2.39
CA GLN A 141 -9.35 -18.23 2.95
C GLN A 141 -8.72 -17.61 4.21
N THR A 142 -8.45 -16.31 4.19
CA THR A 142 -7.89 -15.57 5.31
C THR A 142 -8.84 -15.60 6.51
N VAL A 143 -10.11 -15.29 6.30
CA VAL A 143 -11.12 -15.19 7.36
C VAL A 143 -11.54 -16.56 7.90
N SER A 144 -11.73 -17.56 7.01
CA SER A 144 -12.30 -18.85 7.42
C SER A 144 -11.26 -19.88 7.88
N VAL A 145 -10.06 -19.86 7.30
CA VAL A 145 -9.06 -20.91 7.51
C VAL A 145 -7.84 -20.38 8.27
N LEU A 146 -7.29 -19.24 7.83
CA LEU A 146 -6.00 -18.77 8.31
C LEU A 146 -6.10 -17.83 9.51
N GLN A 147 -7.29 -17.28 9.81
CA GLN A 147 -7.47 -16.28 10.86
C GLN A 147 -6.81 -16.61 12.20
N PRO A 148 -6.94 -17.83 12.77
CA PRO A 148 -6.32 -18.14 14.06
C PRO A 148 -4.79 -18.03 14.01
N ILE A 149 -4.19 -18.44 12.90
CA ILE A 149 -2.73 -18.40 12.70
C ILE A 149 -2.27 -16.96 12.51
N ILE A 150 -2.97 -16.20 11.65
CA ILE A 150 -2.70 -14.79 11.36
C ILE A 150 -2.82 -13.98 12.65
N THR A 151 -3.87 -14.16 13.43
CA THR A 151 -4.07 -13.47 14.70
C THR A 151 -2.90 -13.72 15.67
N GLN A 152 -2.45 -14.96 15.83
CA GLN A 152 -1.32 -15.27 16.70
C GLN A 152 0.00 -14.67 16.19
N ARG A 153 0.19 -14.63 14.88
CA ARG A 153 1.35 -14.01 14.26
C ARG A 153 1.32 -12.48 14.44
N SER A 154 0.19 -11.86 14.21
CA SER A 154 -0.02 -10.41 14.30
C SER A 154 0.25 -9.88 15.72
N PHE A 155 -0.15 -10.59 16.77
CA PHE A 155 0.17 -10.20 18.14
C PHE A 155 1.66 -10.08 18.41
N ARG A 156 2.48 -10.89 17.74
CA ARG A 156 3.95 -10.84 17.87
C ARG A 156 4.58 -9.84 16.92
N MET A 157 4.04 -9.75 15.69
CA MET A 157 4.59 -8.91 14.64
C MET A 157 4.38 -7.42 14.93
N TYR A 158 3.18 -7.06 15.37
CA TYR A 158 2.76 -5.68 15.57
C TYR A 158 2.76 -5.23 17.02
N GLY A 159 3.18 -6.08 17.95
CA GLY A 159 3.19 -5.71 19.36
C GLY A 159 1.82 -5.37 19.95
N SER A 160 0.72 -5.92 19.43
CA SER A 160 -0.66 -5.55 19.79
C SER A 160 -1.02 -5.80 21.26
N ARG A 161 -0.18 -6.55 21.99
CA ARG A 161 -0.32 -6.81 23.43
C ARG A 161 0.56 -5.93 24.30
N LEU A 162 1.37 -5.06 23.70
CA LEU A 162 2.15 -4.10 24.46
C LEU A 162 1.23 -3.06 25.11
N PRO A 163 1.61 -2.51 26.27
CA PRO A 163 0.94 -1.33 26.83
C PRO A 163 0.97 -0.17 25.82
N ASP A 164 -0.05 0.69 25.82
CA ASP A 164 -0.14 1.81 24.88
C ASP A 164 1.09 2.73 24.91
N ALA A 165 1.67 2.92 26.09
CA ALA A 165 2.90 3.71 26.26
C ALA A 165 4.13 3.14 25.54
N ASP A 166 4.11 1.85 25.18
CA ASP A 166 5.21 1.15 24.53
C ASP A 166 4.96 0.95 23.02
N ARG A 167 3.81 1.46 22.51
CA ARG A 167 3.38 1.33 21.13
C ARG A 167 3.79 2.56 20.33
N THR A 168 5.03 2.63 19.85
CA THR A 168 5.50 3.77 19.07
C THR A 168 5.12 3.64 17.59
N ASN A 169 5.53 2.55 16.95
CA ASN A 169 5.20 2.25 15.55
C ASN A 169 5.41 0.76 15.27
N VAL A 170 5.02 0.28 14.10
CA VAL A 170 5.20 -1.13 13.70
C VAL A 170 6.34 -1.33 12.70
N GLY A 171 7.20 -0.33 12.50
CA GLY A 171 8.37 -0.37 11.63
C GLY A 171 8.09 -0.11 10.14
N ILE A 172 6.86 -0.33 9.69
CA ILE A 172 6.40 -0.10 8.31
C ILE A 172 5.28 0.95 8.25
N GLY A 173 4.85 1.45 9.37
CA GLY A 173 3.76 2.42 9.49
C GLY A 173 3.53 2.79 10.94
N PRO A 174 2.54 3.64 11.24
CA PRO A 174 2.09 3.89 12.59
C PRO A 174 1.53 2.60 13.20
N PHE A 175 1.12 2.65 14.46
CA PHE A 175 0.47 1.50 15.07
C PHE A 175 -0.85 1.19 14.39
N VAL A 176 -1.18 -0.12 14.23
CA VAL A 176 -2.47 -0.55 13.64
C VAL A 176 -3.62 -0.01 14.47
N ASP A 177 -4.42 0.89 13.89
CA ASP A 177 -5.57 1.51 14.55
C ASP A 177 -6.82 0.63 14.46
N LEU A 178 -6.74 -0.59 14.99
CA LEU A 178 -7.88 -1.48 15.15
C LEU A 178 -8.27 -1.51 16.61
N GLN A 179 -9.32 -0.78 16.95
CA GLN A 179 -9.93 -0.76 18.27
C GLN A 179 -11.05 -1.82 18.37
N GLU A 180 -11.50 -2.15 19.58
CA GLU A 180 -12.60 -3.11 19.78
C GLU A 180 -13.88 -2.74 19.03
N HIS A 181 -14.07 -1.45 18.75
CA HIS A 181 -15.23 -0.89 18.06
C HIS A 181 -14.96 -0.46 16.61
N SER A 182 -13.79 -0.77 16.05
CA SER A 182 -13.47 -0.44 14.65
C SER A 182 -14.41 -1.18 13.69
N THR A 183 -14.90 -0.45 12.70
CA THR A 183 -15.81 -0.98 11.68
C THR A 183 -15.00 -1.56 10.53
N LEU A 184 -15.13 -2.86 10.31
CA LEU A 184 -14.50 -3.58 9.19
C LEU A 184 -15.57 -3.87 8.14
N GLN A 185 -15.51 -3.18 7.00
CA GLN A 185 -16.51 -3.34 5.96
C GLN A 185 -15.86 -3.44 4.58
N ILE A 186 -16.00 -4.59 3.95
CA ILE A 186 -15.55 -4.83 2.58
C ILE A 186 -16.72 -4.59 1.63
N LEU A 187 -16.51 -3.78 0.60
CA LEU A 187 -17.36 -3.78 -0.58
C LEU A 187 -16.78 -4.75 -1.61
N ARG A 188 -17.63 -5.65 -2.10
CA ARG A 188 -17.17 -6.63 -3.10
C ARG A 188 -16.80 -5.97 -4.41
N PRO A 189 -15.75 -6.47 -5.11
CA PRO A 189 -15.45 -6.01 -6.46
C PRO A 189 -16.65 -6.13 -7.39
N THR A 190 -16.89 -5.10 -8.19
CA THR A 190 -17.92 -5.11 -9.25
C THR A 190 -17.32 -5.57 -10.58
N GLN A 191 -16.00 -5.38 -10.73
CA GLN A 191 -15.23 -5.74 -11.91
C GLN A 191 -13.97 -6.52 -11.50
N THR A 192 -13.75 -7.67 -12.11
CA THR A 192 -12.55 -8.46 -11.87
C THR A 192 -11.84 -8.82 -13.18
N PHE A 193 -10.54 -9.02 -13.11
CA PHE A 193 -9.71 -9.40 -14.26
C PHE A 193 -8.66 -10.46 -13.86
N GLN A 194 -7.99 -11.06 -14.85
CA GLN A 194 -6.95 -12.07 -14.64
C GLN A 194 -5.54 -11.48 -14.83
N ASP A 195 -5.20 -11.11 -16.05
CA ASP A 195 -3.83 -10.71 -16.38
C ASP A 195 -3.69 -9.18 -16.41
N GLU A 196 -4.55 -8.53 -17.20
CA GLU A 196 -4.50 -7.08 -17.42
C GLU A 196 -5.90 -6.54 -17.73
N LEU A 197 -6.17 -5.31 -17.29
CA LEU A 197 -7.39 -4.56 -17.61
C LEU A 197 -7.05 -3.09 -17.81
N SER A 198 -7.40 -2.54 -18.97
CA SER A 198 -7.34 -1.09 -19.21
C SER A 198 -8.67 -0.45 -18.81
N ILE A 199 -8.60 0.63 -18.04
CA ILE A 199 -9.75 1.42 -17.62
C ILE A 199 -9.48 2.91 -17.88
N THR A 200 -10.55 3.68 -18.04
CA THR A 200 -10.47 5.15 -18.11
C THR A 200 -11.47 5.74 -17.13
N VAL A 201 -11.00 6.57 -16.22
CA VAL A 201 -11.83 7.23 -15.20
C VAL A 201 -11.50 8.72 -15.16
N GLY A 202 -12.51 9.57 -15.37
CA GLY A 202 -12.30 11.02 -15.41
C GLY A 202 -11.24 11.45 -16.44
N GLY A 203 -11.15 10.77 -17.58
CA GLY A 203 -10.15 11.05 -18.61
C GLY A 203 -8.75 10.47 -18.33
N VAL A 204 -8.49 9.91 -17.14
CA VAL A 204 -7.21 9.25 -16.83
C VAL A 204 -7.26 7.80 -17.28
N GLU A 205 -6.34 7.43 -18.15
CA GLU A 205 -6.13 6.04 -18.57
C GLU A 205 -5.24 5.32 -17.58
N MET A 206 -5.67 4.15 -17.11
CA MET A 206 -4.93 3.30 -16.20
C MET A 206 -4.92 1.86 -16.71
N ILE A 207 -3.80 1.18 -16.53
CA ILE A 207 -3.67 -0.25 -16.81
C ILE A 207 -3.47 -0.98 -15.49
N LEU A 208 -4.43 -1.82 -15.14
CA LEU A 208 -4.35 -2.69 -13.97
C LEU A 208 -3.68 -3.99 -14.39
N LYS A 209 -2.54 -4.34 -13.78
CA LYS A 209 -1.78 -5.54 -14.12
C LYS A 209 -1.68 -6.49 -12.93
N HIS A 210 -1.98 -7.76 -13.16
CA HIS A 210 -1.68 -8.80 -12.19
C HIS A 210 -0.16 -8.93 -12.02
N ALA A 211 0.33 -8.73 -10.82
CA ALA A 211 1.75 -8.77 -10.48
C ALA A 211 1.94 -9.39 -9.09
N PRO A 212 1.86 -10.72 -8.97
CA PRO A 212 2.02 -11.41 -7.68
C PRO A 212 3.28 -10.98 -6.95
N GLY A 213 3.13 -10.62 -5.69
CA GLY A 213 4.21 -10.11 -4.85
C GLY A 213 3.97 -10.47 -3.39
N GLU A 214 3.43 -9.57 -2.59
CA GLU A 214 3.08 -9.82 -1.20
C GLU A 214 1.97 -10.88 -1.07
N SER A 215 1.05 -10.89 -2.02
CA SER A 215 0.01 -11.90 -2.17
C SER A 215 -0.13 -12.33 -3.64
N ASP A 216 -0.81 -13.46 -3.87
CA ASP A 216 -1.02 -14.00 -5.22
C ASP A 216 -1.98 -13.15 -6.05
N ASP A 217 -2.82 -12.33 -5.42
CA ASP A 217 -3.84 -11.49 -6.07
C ASP A 217 -3.40 -10.04 -6.28
N GLN A 218 -2.12 -9.75 -6.12
CA GLN A 218 -1.61 -8.38 -6.18
C GLN A 218 -1.74 -7.76 -7.57
N VAL A 219 -2.16 -6.47 -7.57
CA VAL A 219 -2.35 -5.63 -8.75
C VAL A 219 -1.43 -4.43 -8.68
N VAL A 220 -0.82 -4.10 -9.81
CA VAL A 220 -0.12 -2.82 -10.04
C VAL A 220 -0.99 -1.94 -10.91
N VAL A 221 -1.10 -0.67 -10.56
CA VAL A 221 -1.76 0.38 -11.35
C VAL A 221 -0.68 1.14 -12.12
N TRP A 222 -0.79 1.11 -13.45
CA TRP A 222 0.16 1.75 -14.37
C TRP A 222 -0.51 2.87 -15.16
#